data_181fe279cb95a0294a406159494f81c5
#
_entry.id   181fe279cb95a0294a406159494f81c5
#
_cell.length_a   1.000
_cell.length_b   1.000
_cell.length_c   1.000
_cell.angle_alpha   90.00
_cell.angle_beta   90.00
_cell.angle_gamma   90.00
#
_symmetry.space_group_name_H-M   'P 1'
#
loop_
_entity.id
_entity.type
_entity.pdbx_description
1 polymer ?
#
loop_
_entity_poly.entity_id
_entity_poly.type
_entity_poly.pdbx_seq_one_letter_code
_entity_poly.pdbx_strand_id
1 'polypeptide(L)'
;MKYDFDRKVDRKATNDMKWHAKAVSSYLQRPVPEEMIPMWLADTDFACAPVIVDALGKRVSQEIFGYCAPMESFYKAVCYWQKMRFDWDVNPAWITYIPSVVAGIN
;
A
#
# COMPACT_ATOMS: atom_id res chain seq x y z
N MET A 1 -9.83 19.04 0.66
CA MET A 1 -9.67 18.33 1.95
C MET A 1 -8.19 18.33 2.29
N LYS A 2 -7.80 18.82 3.46
CA LYS A 2 -6.40 18.85 3.89
C LYS A 2 -6.12 17.52 4.61
N TYR A 3 -5.15 16.76 4.14
CA TYR A 3 -4.71 15.52 4.80
C TYR A 3 -3.79 15.86 5.97
N ASP A 4 -3.94 15.12 7.06
CA ASP A 4 -3.06 15.23 8.24
C ASP A 4 -1.93 14.21 8.13
N PHE A 5 -0.81 14.64 7.56
CA PHE A 5 0.41 13.82 7.46
C PHE A 5 1.31 13.92 8.70
N ASP A 6 0.98 14.79 9.65
CA ASP A 6 1.76 14.96 10.88
C ASP A 6 1.27 14.03 11.99
N ARG A 7 0.10 13.40 11.81
CA ARG A 7 -0.49 12.47 12.76
C ARG A 7 0.39 11.22 12.90
N LYS A 8 0.94 11.02 14.07
CA LYS A 8 1.67 9.80 14.41
C LYS A 8 0.70 8.64 14.63
N VAL A 9 0.97 7.53 13.98
CA VAL A 9 0.23 6.28 14.17
C VAL A 9 1.16 5.29 14.87
N ASP A 10 0.77 4.82 16.06
CA ASP A 10 1.51 3.78 16.75
C ASP A 10 1.26 2.43 16.07
N ARG A 11 2.30 1.86 15.47
CA ARG A 11 2.28 0.59 14.76
C ARG A 11 2.96 -0.55 15.56
N LYS A 12 3.54 -0.25 16.73
CA LYS A 12 4.27 -1.26 17.54
C LYS A 12 3.36 -2.32 18.12
N ALA A 13 2.11 -1.96 18.42
CA ALA A 13 1.10 -2.87 18.98
C ALA A 13 0.39 -3.73 17.90
N THR A 14 0.70 -3.53 16.63
CA THR A 14 0.15 -4.30 15.51
C THR A 14 1.15 -5.37 15.08
N ASN A 15 0.71 -6.37 14.30
CA ASN A 15 1.62 -7.36 13.71
C ASN A 15 2.39 -6.79 12.50
N ASP A 16 2.75 -5.54 12.57
CA ASP A 16 3.37 -4.79 11.51
C ASP A 16 4.84 -5.18 11.36
N MET A 17 5.18 -5.83 10.26
CA MET A 17 6.51 -6.37 10.04
C MET A 17 7.61 -5.31 10.15
N LYS A 18 7.35 -4.08 9.67
CA LYS A 18 8.31 -2.98 9.68
C LYS A 18 8.73 -2.59 11.10
N TRP A 19 7.77 -2.60 12.04
CA TRP A 19 7.97 -2.17 13.42
C TRP A 19 8.24 -3.31 14.40
N HIS A 20 8.20 -4.56 13.92
CA HIS A 20 8.39 -5.73 14.77
C HIS A 20 9.88 -6.01 14.97
N ALA A 21 10.44 -5.62 16.12
CA ALA A 21 11.88 -5.70 16.41
C ALA A 21 12.50 -7.10 16.15
N LYS A 22 11.77 -8.19 16.50
CA LYS A 22 12.24 -9.55 16.21
C LYS A 22 12.32 -9.85 14.72
N ALA A 23 11.36 -9.37 13.92
CA ALA A 23 11.38 -9.57 12.47
C ALA A 23 12.55 -8.83 11.83
N VAL A 24 12.79 -7.58 12.26
CA VAL A 24 13.93 -6.78 11.79
C VAL A 24 15.25 -7.43 12.19
N SER A 25 15.38 -7.87 13.45
CA SER A 25 16.57 -8.54 13.96
C SER A 25 16.87 -9.82 13.18
N SER A 26 15.84 -10.62 12.90
CA SER A 26 15.97 -11.84 12.08
C SER A 26 16.38 -11.54 10.64
N TYR A 27 15.81 -10.51 10.04
CA TYR A 27 16.16 -10.10 8.66
C TYR A 27 17.61 -9.58 8.56
N LEU A 28 18.03 -8.74 9.52
CA LEU A 28 19.38 -8.17 9.56
C LEU A 28 20.44 -9.11 10.16
N GLN A 29 20.02 -10.26 10.70
CA GLN A 29 20.88 -11.24 11.40
C GLN A 29 21.71 -10.61 12.53
N ARG A 30 21.15 -9.61 13.19
CA ARG A 30 21.76 -8.93 14.34
C ARG A 30 20.71 -8.32 15.27
N PRO A 31 21.00 -8.16 16.56
CA PRO A 31 20.12 -7.41 17.45
C PRO A 31 19.89 -5.98 16.97
N VAL A 32 18.69 -5.47 17.16
CA VAL A 32 18.34 -4.09 16.87
C VAL A 32 17.87 -3.38 18.13
N PRO A 33 18.19 -2.08 18.30
CA PRO A 33 17.70 -1.30 19.43
C PRO A 33 16.17 -1.22 19.42
N GLU A 34 15.57 -1.21 20.59
CA GLU A 34 14.11 -1.07 20.74
C GLU A 34 13.60 0.28 20.20
N GLU A 35 14.41 1.33 20.32
CA GLU A 35 14.08 2.69 19.89
C GLU A 35 14.52 3.01 18.45
N MET A 36 14.79 1.99 17.64
CA MET A 36 15.18 2.21 16.25
C MET A 36 14.07 2.89 15.44
N ILE A 37 14.47 3.71 14.45
CA ILE A 37 13.59 4.19 13.39
C ILE A 37 13.71 3.22 12.21
N PRO A 38 12.69 2.40 11.93
CA PRO A 38 12.79 1.40 10.87
C PRO A 38 12.66 2.04 9.49
N MET A 39 13.69 1.94 8.68
CA MET A 39 13.71 2.40 7.28
C MET A 39 14.05 1.29 6.29
N TRP A 40 14.00 0.04 6.71
CA TRP A 40 14.41 -1.12 5.94
C TRP A 40 13.34 -1.65 4.99
N LEU A 41 12.08 -1.28 5.19
CA LEU A 41 10.94 -1.70 4.38
C LEU A 41 10.27 -0.48 3.78
N ALA A 42 10.02 -0.51 2.45
CA ALA A 42 9.40 0.57 1.69
C ALA A 42 7.88 0.63 1.93
N ASP A 43 7.50 0.90 3.15
CA ASP A 43 6.17 0.96 3.70
C ASP A 43 6.03 2.32 4.41
N THR A 44 5.02 3.10 4.06
CA THR A 44 4.83 4.43 4.64
C THR A 44 4.29 4.37 6.07
N ASP A 45 4.74 5.28 6.91
CA ASP A 45 4.23 5.47 8.29
C ASP A 45 3.14 6.55 8.38
N PHE A 46 2.80 7.16 7.26
CA PHE A 46 1.72 8.14 7.18
C PHE A 46 0.36 7.44 7.06
N ALA A 47 -0.65 8.04 7.69
CA ALA A 47 -2.02 7.56 7.53
C ALA A 47 -2.46 7.62 6.06
N CYS A 48 -3.20 6.60 5.64
CA CYS A 48 -3.81 6.58 4.31
C CYS A 48 -4.75 7.77 4.11
N ALA A 49 -4.88 8.22 2.86
CA ALA A 49 -5.86 9.23 2.51
C ALA A 49 -7.28 8.77 2.89
N PRO A 50 -8.12 9.62 3.52
CA PRO A 50 -9.45 9.25 3.95
C PRO A 50 -10.31 8.61 2.86
N VAL A 51 -10.20 9.07 1.62
CA VAL A 51 -10.95 8.52 0.49
C VAL A 51 -10.63 7.03 0.25
N ILE A 52 -9.41 6.59 0.52
CA ILE A 52 -9.02 5.18 0.40
C ILE A 52 -9.60 4.38 1.56
N VAL A 53 -9.49 4.91 2.79
CA VAL A 53 -10.03 4.28 3.99
C VAL A 53 -11.55 4.10 3.87
N ASP A 54 -12.25 5.13 3.40
CA ASP A 54 -13.70 5.11 3.18
C ASP A 54 -14.12 4.06 2.12
N ALA A 55 -13.35 3.95 1.04
CA ALA A 55 -13.60 2.95 0.00
C ALA A 55 -13.43 1.51 0.53
N LEU A 56 -12.37 1.29 1.30
CA LEU A 56 -12.13 0.00 1.97
C LEU A 56 -13.22 -0.32 2.99
N GLY A 57 -13.62 0.68 3.81
CA GLY A 57 -14.71 0.53 4.79
C GLY A 57 -16.02 0.13 4.14
N LYS A 58 -16.39 0.76 3.01
CA LYS A 58 -17.56 0.38 2.21
C LYS A 58 -17.47 -1.05 1.69
N ARG A 59 -16.30 -1.51 1.29
CA ARG A 59 -16.10 -2.88 0.86
C ARG A 59 -16.23 -3.89 2.01
N VAL A 60 -15.66 -3.57 3.16
CA VAL A 60 -15.75 -4.40 4.37
C VAL A 60 -17.20 -4.53 4.84
N SER A 61 -17.98 -3.44 4.81
CA SER A 61 -19.39 -3.45 5.24
C SER A 61 -20.32 -4.30 4.37
N GLN A 62 -19.87 -4.77 3.19
CA GLN A 62 -20.61 -5.72 2.37
C GLN A 62 -20.52 -7.17 2.86
N GLU A 63 -19.55 -7.47 3.74
CA GLU A 63 -19.33 -8.78 4.39
C GLU A 63 -19.12 -9.98 3.43
N ILE A 64 -18.94 -9.72 2.12
CA ILE A 64 -18.71 -10.74 1.10
C ILE A 64 -17.38 -10.49 0.40
N PHE A 65 -16.45 -11.42 0.54
CA PHE A 65 -15.07 -11.33 0.05
C PHE A 65 -14.80 -12.41 -1.01
N GLY A 66 -15.53 -12.34 -2.13
CA GLY A 66 -15.33 -13.23 -3.27
C GLY A 66 -14.21 -12.77 -4.20
N TYR A 67 -14.01 -13.51 -5.28
CA TYR A 67 -13.07 -13.14 -6.33
C TYR A 67 -13.47 -11.81 -6.97
N CYS A 68 -12.48 -10.95 -7.18
CA CYS A 68 -12.64 -9.66 -7.86
C CYS A 68 -11.90 -9.66 -9.18
N ALA A 69 -12.49 -9.04 -10.19
CA ALA A 69 -11.80 -8.70 -11.44
C ALA A 69 -11.56 -7.18 -11.50
N PRO A 70 -10.46 -6.74 -12.10
CA PRO A 70 -10.28 -5.31 -12.36
C PRO A 70 -11.41 -4.80 -13.27
N MET A 71 -12.07 -3.75 -12.82
CA MET A 71 -13.16 -3.12 -13.59
C MET A 71 -12.61 -2.08 -14.57
N GLU A 72 -13.42 -1.68 -15.54
CA GLU A 72 -13.07 -0.63 -16.51
C GLU A 72 -12.58 0.67 -15.83
N SER A 73 -13.16 1.01 -14.68
CA SER A 73 -12.74 2.17 -13.88
C SER A 73 -11.30 2.10 -13.38
N PHE A 74 -10.78 0.89 -13.12
CA PHE A 74 -9.39 0.68 -12.75
C PHE A 74 -8.45 1.05 -13.90
N TYR A 75 -8.72 0.54 -15.10
CA TYR A 75 -7.90 0.84 -16.28
C TYR A 75 -7.95 2.32 -16.66
N LYS A 76 -9.12 2.93 -16.58
CA LYS A 76 -9.28 4.38 -16.78
C LYS A 76 -8.47 5.19 -15.76
N ALA A 77 -8.46 4.80 -14.50
CA ALA A 77 -7.69 5.49 -13.46
C ALA A 77 -6.18 5.38 -13.71
N VAL A 78 -5.69 4.20 -14.11
CA VAL A 78 -4.28 4.00 -14.46
C VAL A 78 -3.89 4.87 -15.66
N CYS A 79 -4.65 4.81 -16.76
CA CYS A 79 -4.38 5.62 -17.95
C CYS A 79 -4.40 7.12 -17.64
N TYR A 80 -5.41 7.57 -16.89
CA TYR A 80 -5.50 8.97 -16.45
C TYR A 80 -4.28 9.41 -15.64
N TRP A 81 -3.84 8.58 -14.68
CA TRP A 81 -2.67 8.88 -13.85
C TRP A 81 -1.41 8.99 -14.69
N GLN A 82 -1.16 8.04 -15.59
CA GLN A 82 0.01 8.07 -16.47
C GLN A 82 0.02 9.30 -17.37
N LYS A 83 -1.12 9.66 -17.94
CA LYS A 83 -1.25 10.86 -18.75
C LYS A 83 -0.98 12.13 -17.93
N MET A 84 -1.62 12.26 -16.76
CA MET A 84 -1.52 13.47 -15.93
C MET A 84 -0.13 13.69 -15.32
N ARG A 85 0.58 12.63 -14.97
CA ARG A 85 1.86 12.72 -14.25
C ARG A 85 3.07 12.67 -15.18
N PHE A 86 2.96 11.97 -16.29
CA PHE A 86 4.09 11.66 -17.16
C PHE A 86 3.84 12.01 -18.63
N ASP A 87 2.70 12.60 -18.96
CA ASP A 87 2.24 12.86 -20.33
C ASP A 87 2.31 11.62 -21.24
N TRP A 88 2.08 10.45 -20.65
CA TRP A 88 2.16 9.18 -21.35
C TRP A 88 0.77 8.61 -21.64
N ASP A 89 0.46 8.43 -22.93
CA ASP A 89 -0.77 7.81 -23.40
C ASP A 89 -0.62 6.28 -23.38
N VAL A 90 -1.17 5.64 -22.34
CA VAL A 90 -1.13 4.19 -22.16
C VAL A 90 -2.36 3.56 -22.78
N ASN A 91 -2.16 2.55 -23.64
CA ASN A 91 -3.26 1.72 -24.12
C ASN A 91 -3.73 0.81 -23.00
N PRO A 92 -5.03 0.79 -22.62
CA PRO A 92 -5.56 -0.11 -21.58
C PRO A 92 -5.23 -1.59 -21.79
N ALA A 93 -5.10 -2.03 -23.05
CA ALA A 93 -4.74 -3.41 -23.39
C ALA A 93 -3.30 -3.81 -22.98
N TRP A 94 -2.46 -2.84 -22.63
CA TRP A 94 -1.10 -3.10 -22.14
C TRP A 94 -1.04 -3.30 -20.63
N ILE A 95 -2.16 -3.08 -19.94
CA ILE A 95 -2.22 -3.15 -18.47
C ILE A 95 -2.58 -4.55 -18.03
N THR A 96 -1.69 -5.19 -17.29
CA THR A 96 -1.94 -6.46 -16.62
C THR A 96 -1.96 -6.24 -15.10
N TYR A 97 -3.02 -6.68 -14.46
CA TYR A 97 -3.12 -6.65 -13.01
C TYR A 97 -2.35 -7.82 -12.39
N ILE A 98 -1.49 -7.50 -11.43
CA ILE A 98 -0.77 -8.46 -10.59
C ILE A 98 -0.91 -8.06 -9.12
N PRO A 99 -0.96 -9.02 -8.16
CA PRO A 99 -1.25 -8.72 -6.75
C PRO A 99 -0.11 -7.99 -6.02
N SER A 100 1.12 -8.10 -6.52
CA SER A 100 2.27 -7.41 -5.93
C SER A 100 3.44 -7.34 -6.92
N VAL A 101 4.38 -6.43 -6.66
CA VAL A 101 5.63 -6.32 -7.45
C VAL A 101 6.41 -7.64 -7.42
N VAL A 102 6.52 -8.29 -6.27
CA VAL A 102 7.23 -9.57 -6.14
C VAL A 102 6.60 -10.65 -7.02
N ALA A 103 5.27 -10.76 -7.02
CA ALA A 103 4.57 -11.70 -7.89
C ALA A 103 4.69 -11.37 -9.38
N GLY A 104 4.99 -10.13 -9.72
CA GLY A 104 5.17 -9.71 -11.11
C GLY A 104 6.59 -9.89 -11.65
N ILE A 105 7.57 -10.09 -10.75
CA ILE A 105 8.98 -10.29 -11.12
C ILE A 105 9.31 -11.79 -11.21
N ASN A 106 8.61 -12.63 -10.45
CA ASN A 106 8.74 -14.08 -10.47
C ASN A 106 7.86 -14.71 -11.57
#